data_3db0d36db52df005f6ff56d45d93d7bb
#
_entry.id   3db0d36db52df005f6ff56d45d93d7bb
#
_cell.length_a   1.000
_cell.length_b   1.000
_cell.length_c   1.000
_cell.angle_alpha   90.00
_cell.angle_beta   90.00
_cell.angle_gamma   90.00
#
_symmetry.space_group_name_H-M   'P 1'
#
loop_
_entity.id
_entity.type
_entity.pdbx_description
1 polymer ?
#
loop_
_entity_poly.entity_id
_entity_poly.type
_entity_poly.pdbx_seq_one_letter_code
_entity_poly.pdbx_strand_id
1 'polypeptide(L)'
;DVHGEEVLPHNFIAGFEGIPNLRSEQVQMVELFKQRLLELNPDFQTSQGYPPAKPGHANLGIATPFMAESFGAVAMTLEMPFKDSADSPHPAEGWSPARSRMLGRSCLNALRPLVDRMRGED
;
A
#
# COMPACT_ATOMS: atom_id res chain seq x y z
N ASP A 1 2.20 -1.71 7.27
CA ASP A 1 3.60 -2.09 7.25
C ASP A 1 4.35 -1.21 6.24
N VAL A 2 5.64 -0.92 6.47
CA VAL A 2 6.42 -0.01 5.62
C VAL A 2 7.78 -0.64 5.34
N HIS A 3 8.09 -0.81 4.05
CA HIS A 3 9.31 -1.47 3.61
C HIS A 3 10.06 -0.67 2.54
N GLY A 4 11.32 -1.04 2.32
CA GLY A 4 12.13 -0.63 1.18
C GLY A 4 12.19 -1.74 0.13
N GLU A 5 11.97 -1.38 -1.12
CA GLU A 5 11.98 -2.29 -2.27
C GLU A 5 13.31 -2.20 -3.03
N GLU A 6 14.00 -3.32 -3.16
CA GLU A 6 15.35 -3.36 -3.73
C GLU A 6 15.37 -3.35 -5.27
N VAL A 7 14.34 -3.88 -5.90
CA VAL A 7 14.33 -4.19 -7.34
C VAL A 7 13.41 -3.24 -8.13
N LEU A 8 12.17 -3.07 -7.65
CA LEU A 8 11.18 -2.26 -8.36
C LEU A 8 11.36 -0.77 -8.04
N PRO A 9 11.60 0.09 -9.05
CA PRO A 9 11.82 1.51 -8.85
C PRO A 9 10.50 2.29 -8.71
N HIS A 10 9.59 1.83 -7.86
CA HIS A 10 8.25 2.37 -7.69
C HIS A 10 7.84 2.43 -6.23
N ASN A 11 6.98 3.41 -5.90
CA ASN A 11 6.21 3.39 -4.66
C ASN A 11 4.87 2.70 -4.93
N PHE A 12 4.58 1.66 -4.19
CA PHE A 12 3.33 0.91 -4.38
C PHE A 12 2.84 0.27 -3.08
N ILE A 13 1.60 -0.19 -3.10
CA ILE A 13 0.99 -0.98 -2.04
C ILE A 13 0.97 -2.44 -2.45
N ALA A 14 1.56 -3.30 -1.61
CA ALA A 14 1.33 -4.73 -1.64
C ALA A 14 0.18 -5.06 -0.68
N GLY A 15 -0.80 -5.80 -1.14
CA GLY A 15 -2.02 -6.09 -0.42
C GLY A 15 -2.09 -7.54 0.09
N PHE A 16 -3.32 -7.96 0.34
CA PHE A 16 -3.66 -9.27 0.88
C PHE A 16 -4.48 -10.12 -0.11
N GLU A 17 -4.39 -9.81 -1.40
CA GLU A 17 -5.07 -10.58 -2.44
C GLU A 17 -4.70 -12.06 -2.32
N GLY A 18 -5.67 -12.91 -2.52
CA GLY A 18 -5.48 -14.36 -2.45
C GLY A 18 -5.56 -14.96 -1.04
N ILE A 19 -5.92 -14.20 0.00
CA ILE A 19 -6.24 -14.79 1.31
C ILE A 19 -7.50 -15.67 1.20
N PRO A 20 -7.60 -16.75 1.98
CA PRO A 20 -8.73 -17.70 1.88
C PRO A 20 -10.10 -17.05 2.13
N ASN A 21 -10.20 -16.16 3.11
CA ASN A 21 -11.47 -15.54 3.51
C ASN A 21 -11.52 -14.04 3.14
N LEU A 22 -11.14 -13.72 1.92
CA LEU A 22 -11.14 -12.35 1.40
C LEU A 22 -12.58 -11.77 1.38
N ARG A 23 -12.75 -10.60 2.03
CA ARG A 23 -14.02 -9.89 2.09
C ARG A 23 -14.05 -8.69 1.17
N SER A 24 -15.21 -8.44 0.57
CA SER A 24 -15.42 -7.32 -0.36
C SER A 24 -15.14 -5.95 0.30
N GLU A 25 -15.49 -5.81 1.56
CA GLU A 25 -15.26 -4.59 2.35
C GLU A 25 -13.78 -4.28 2.50
N GLN A 26 -12.94 -5.31 2.74
CA GLN A 26 -11.49 -5.15 2.80
C GLN A 26 -10.93 -4.63 1.46
N VAL A 27 -11.38 -5.23 0.37
CA VAL A 27 -10.94 -4.81 -0.99
C VAL A 27 -11.36 -3.38 -1.28
N GLN A 28 -12.62 -3.02 -1.00
CA GLN A 28 -13.12 -1.66 -1.22
C GLN A 28 -12.33 -0.61 -0.43
N MET A 29 -11.99 -0.91 0.83
CA MET A 29 -11.24 0.02 1.67
C MET A 29 -9.81 0.23 1.18
N VAL A 30 -9.12 -0.83 0.73
CA VAL A 30 -7.79 -0.72 0.13
C VAL A 30 -7.84 0.10 -1.16
N GLU A 31 -8.82 -0.14 -2.02
CA GLU A 31 -8.96 0.61 -3.27
C GLU A 31 -9.26 2.09 -3.02
N LEU A 32 -10.14 2.42 -2.07
CA LEU A 32 -10.39 3.80 -1.67
C LEU A 32 -9.12 4.48 -1.15
N PHE A 33 -8.34 3.80 -0.31
CA PHE A 33 -7.07 4.32 0.19
C PHE A 33 -6.08 4.59 -0.96
N LYS A 34 -5.90 3.63 -1.87
CA LYS A 34 -5.02 3.78 -3.04
C LYS A 34 -5.43 4.95 -3.92
N GLN A 35 -6.71 5.08 -4.24
CA GLN A 35 -7.24 6.19 -5.06
C GLN A 35 -6.94 7.55 -4.42
N ARG A 36 -7.19 7.69 -3.12
CA ARG A 36 -6.87 8.93 -2.41
C ARG A 36 -5.37 9.22 -2.38
N LEU A 37 -4.55 8.19 -2.20
CA LEU A 37 -3.10 8.37 -2.20
C LEU A 37 -2.59 8.81 -3.57
N LEU A 38 -3.15 8.28 -4.67
CA LEU A 38 -2.87 8.75 -6.03
C LEU A 38 -3.17 10.23 -6.23
N GLU A 39 -4.29 10.72 -5.67
CA GLU A 39 -4.69 12.13 -5.76
C GLU A 39 -3.75 13.04 -4.96
N LEU A 40 -3.20 12.55 -3.84
CA LEU A 40 -2.44 13.34 -2.88
C LEU A 40 -0.93 13.37 -3.16
N ASN A 41 -0.39 12.37 -3.84
CA ASN A 41 1.06 12.26 -4.01
C ASN A 41 1.45 11.70 -5.39
N PRO A 42 2.13 12.47 -6.24
CA PRO A 42 2.52 12.05 -7.57
C PRO A 42 3.62 10.97 -7.59
N ASP A 43 4.29 10.72 -6.46
CA ASP A 43 5.30 9.67 -6.34
C ASP A 43 4.67 8.27 -6.18
N PHE A 44 3.38 8.20 -5.84
CA PHE A 44 2.65 6.95 -5.70
C PHE A 44 2.01 6.53 -7.02
N GLN A 45 1.95 5.23 -7.28
CA GLN A 45 1.33 4.65 -8.47
C GLN A 45 0.73 3.26 -8.19
N THR A 46 -0.12 2.76 -9.07
CA THR A 46 -0.82 1.48 -8.93
C THR A 46 -0.67 0.56 -10.14
N SER A 47 0.11 0.96 -11.14
CA SER A 47 0.30 0.17 -12.38
C SER A 47 1.41 -0.87 -12.27
N GLN A 48 2.37 -0.65 -11.37
CA GLN A 48 3.52 -1.52 -11.14
C GLN A 48 3.53 -1.96 -9.67
N GLY A 49 3.98 -3.18 -9.42
CA GLY A 49 4.08 -3.75 -8.09
C GLY A 49 4.24 -5.27 -8.15
N TYR A 50 4.06 -5.93 -7.03
CA TYR A 50 4.07 -7.39 -7.01
C TYR A 50 2.80 -7.95 -7.67
N PRO A 51 2.91 -9.04 -8.43
CA PRO A 51 1.73 -9.72 -8.93
C PRO A 51 0.87 -10.23 -7.76
N PRO A 52 -0.46 -10.05 -7.80
CA PRO A 52 -1.33 -10.54 -6.74
C PRO A 52 -1.30 -12.07 -6.66
N ALA A 53 -1.38 -12.60 -5.44
CA ALA A 53 -1.51 -14.02 -5.21
C ALA A 53 -2.84 -14.54 -5.80
N LYS A 54 -2.82 -15.76 -6.31
CA LYS A 54 -4.05 -16.45 -6.75
C LYS A 54 -5.00 -16.66 -5.55
N PRO A 55 -6.32 -16.73 -5.78
CA PRO A 55 -7.28 -17.01 -4.71
C PRO A 55 -6.87 -18.23 -3.86
N GLY A 56 -6.82 -18.06 -2.55
CA GLY A 56 -6.42 -19.07 -1.58
C GLY A 56 -4.91 -19.34 -1.46
N HIS A 57 -4.06 -18.65 -2.23
CA HIS A 57 -2.61 -18.88 -2.27
C HIS A 57 -1.77 -17.75 -1.66
N ALA A 58 -2.36 -16.83 -0.91
CA ALA A 58 -1.60 -15.81 -0.20
C ALA A 58 -0.64 -16.44 0.82
N ASN A 59 0.55 -15.86 0.94
CA ASN A 59 1.52 -16.31 1.94
C ASN A 59 1.17 -15.74 3.32
N LEU A 60 0.51 -16.55 4.15
CA LEU A 60 0.13 -16.17 5.51
C LEU A 60 1.31 -16.09 6.50
N GLY A 61 2.52 -16.37 6.05
CA GLY A 61 3.76 -16.10 6.79
C GLY A 61 4.22 -14.65 6.72
N ILE A 62 3.57 -13.83 5.89
CA ILE A 62 3.83 -12.39 5.73
C ILE A 62 2.80 -11.60 6.52
N ALA A 63 3.21 -10.49 7.16
CA ALA A 63 2.38 -9.72 8.08
C ALA A 63 1.05 -9.23 7.47
N THR A 64 1.07 -8.65 6.28
CA THR A 64 -0.13 -8.09 5.63
C THR A 64 -1.21 -9.14 5.35
N PRO A 65 -0.95 -10.26 4.64
CA PRO A 65 -1.94 -11.32 4.47
C PRO A 65 -2.36 -11.96 5.80
N PHE A 66 -1.43 -12.16 6.74
CA PHE A 66 -1.74 -12.72 8.04
C PHE A 66 -2.74 -11.87 8.83
N MET A 67 -2.51 -10.58 8.92
CA MET A 67 -3.40 -9.65 9.64
C MET A 67 -4.78 -9.56 8.97
N ALA A 68 -4.80 -9.53 7.66
CA ALA A 68 -6.06 -9.49 6.91
C ALA A 68 -6.90 -10.77 7.10
N GLU A 69 -6.27 -11.94 7.03
CA GLU A 69 -6.95 -13.23 7.20
C GLU A 69 -7.38 -13.46 8.64
N SER A 70 -6.46 -13.27 9.61
CA SER A 70 -6.71 -13.64 11.01
C SER A 70 -7.65 -12.68 11.73
N PHE A 71 -7.64 -11.40 11.39
CA PHE A 71 -8.38 -10.36 12.11
C PHE A 71 -9.37 -9.60 11.23
N GLY A 72 -9.43 -9.90 9.93
CA GLY A 72 -10.25 -9.15 9.00
C GLY A 72 -9.79 -7.71 8.82
N ALA A 73 -8.53 -7.42 9.14
CA ALA A 73 -7.97 -6.09 9.05
C ALA A 73 -7.84 -5.63 7.59
N VAL A 74 -7.94 -4.33 7.38
CA VAL A 74 -7.53 -3.68 6.13
C VAL A 74 -6.03 -3.44 6.22
N ALA A 75 -5.25 -4.44 5.82
CA ALA A 75 -3.80 -4.44 5.96
C ALA A 75 -3.11 -4.13 4.63
N MET A 76 -2.01 -3.40 4.68
CA MET A 76 -1.26 -3.00 3.49
C MET A 76 0.23 -2.92 3.82
N THR A 77 1.07 -3.26 2.85
CA THR A 77 2.51 -2.97 2.88
C THR A 77 2.81 -1.85 1.89
N LEU A 78 3.35 -0.74 2.38
CA LEU A 78 3.88 0.34 1.55
C LEU A 78 5.32 0.01 1.20
N GLU A 79 5.60 -0.15 -0.07
CA GLU A 79 6.95 -0.34 -0.60
C GLU A 79 7.49 0.96 -1.20
N MET A 80 8.74 1.29 -0.87
CA MET A 80 9.44 2.47 -1.38
C MET A 80 10.76 2.06 -2.04
N PRO A 81 11.14 2.65 -3.19
CA PRO A 81 12.35 2.24 -3.90
C PRO A 81 13.63 2.59 -3.13
N PHE A 82 14.67 1.76 -3.22
CA PHE A 82 15.96 2.03 -2.58
C PHE A 82 16.74 3.17 -3.25
N LYS A 83 16.62 3.33 -4.56
CA LYS A 83 17.44 4.29 -5.32
C LYS A 83 16.66 5.53 -5.74
N ASP A 84 15.75 5.36 -6.65
CA ASP A 84 14.90 6.45 -7.16
C ASP A 84 13.57 5.90 -7.66
N SER A 85 12.59 6.78 -7.80
CA SER A 85 11.30 6.44 -8.40
C SER A 85 11.34 6.66 -9.91
N ALA A 86 10.98 5.63 -10.68
CA ALA A 86 10.87 5.75 -12.12
C ALA A 86 9.70 6.65 -12.56
N ASP A 87 8.68 6.82 -11.69
CA ASP A 87 7.49 7.63 -11.97
C ASP A 87 7.77 9.13 -11.87
N SER A 88 8.68 9.51 -10.99
CA SER A 88 9.09 10.90 -10.76
C SER A 88 10.58 10.95 -10.39
N PRO A 89 11.47 10.69 -11.35
CA PRO A 89 12.89 10.56 -11.09
C PRO A 89 13.53 11.89 -10.64
N HIS A 90 14.48 11.77 -9.70
CA HIS A 90 15.29 12.90 -9.21
C HIS A 90 16.77 12.49 -9.21
N PRO A 91 17.45 12.56 -10.37
CA PRO A 91 18.79 11.98 -10.55
C PRO A 91 19.85 12.47 -9.56
N ALA A 92 19.70 13.68 -9.02
CA ALA A 92 20.66 14.24 -8.08
C ALA A 92 20.58 13.64 -6.68
N GLU A 93 19.39 13.28 -6.21
CA GLU A 93 19.15 12.81 -4.83
C GLU A 93 18.51 11.42 -4.75
N GLY A 94 17.82 11.00 -5.79
CA GLY A 94 17.05 9.78 -5.79
C GLY A 94 15.84 9.82 -4.85
N TRP A 95 15.46 8.66 -4.32
CA TRP A 95 14.45 8.56 -3.29
C TRP A 95 15.03 8.98 -1.94
N SER A 96 14.62 10.14 -1.46
CA SER A 96 15.22 10.80 -0.28
C SER A 96 14.36 10.64 0.98
N PRO A 97 14.94 10.85 2.18
CA PRO A 97 14.18 10.92 3.42
C PRO A 97 13.07 11.99 3.40
N ALA A 98 13.29 13.10 2.71
CA ALA A 98 12.28 14.13 2.54
C ALA A 98 11.07 13.63 1.73
N ARG A 99 11.29 12.90 0.65
CA ARG A 99 10.25 12.29 -0.17
C ARG A 99 9.49 11.20 0.62
N SER A 100 10.20 10.40 1.40
CA SER A 100 9.58 9.40 2.30
C SER A 100 8.65 10.05 3.33
N ARG A 101 9.08 11.17 3.95
CA ARG A 101 8.23 11.93 4.88
C ARG A 101 6.98 12.52 4.20
N MET A 102 7.12 13.03 2.98
CA MET A 102 5.98 13.55 2.22
C MET A 102 4.99 12.42 1.88
N LEU A 103 5.48 11.26 1.47
CA LEU A 103 4.64 10.10 1.20
C LEU A 103 3.92 9.63 2.47
N GLY A 104 4.61 9.57 3.60
CA GLY A 104 4.00 9.24 4.90
C GLY A 104 2.89 10.22 5.30
N ARG A 105 3.08 11.53 5.10
CA ARG A 105 2.05 12.54 5.30
C ARG A 105 0.84 12.29 4.38
N SER A 106 1.09 11.98 3.12
CA SER A 106 0.04 11.66 2.16
C SER A 106 -0.76 10.42 2.57
N CYS A 107 -0.09 9.38 3.10
CA CYS A 107 -0.75 8.19 3.64
C CYS A 107 -1.69 8.55 4.81
N LEU A 108 -1.26 9.39 5.75
CA LEU A 108 -2.12 9.84 6.85
C LEU A 108 -3.33 10.65 6.36
N ASN A 109 -3.12 11.53 5.38
CA ASN A 109 -4.20 12.31 4.77
C ASN A 109 -5.17 11.43 3.96
N ALA A 110 -4.67 10.39 3.31
CA ALA A 110 -5.51 9.41 2.61
C ALA A 110 -6.35 8.58 3.60
N LEU A 111 -5.76 8.20 4.74
CA LEU A 111 -6.40 7.40 5.76
C LEU A 111 -7.49 8.16 6.54
N ARG A 112 -7.26 9.43 6.85
CA ARG A 112 -8.11 10.24 7.73
C ARG A 112 -9.62 10.14 7.45
N PRO A 113 -10.12 10.30 6.22
CA PRO A 113 -11.56 10.20 5.94
C PRO A 113 -12.11 8.77 5.93
N LEU A 114 -11.24 7.76 6.07
CA LEU A 114 -11.62 6.35 6.05
C LEU A 114 -11.70 5.74 7.46
N VAL A 115 -11.20 6.45 8.48
CA VAL A 115 -11.06 5.92 9.85
C VAL A 115 -12.42 5.48 10.43
N ASP A 116 -13.45 6.29 10.27
CA ASP A 116 -14.77 5.98 10.84
C ASP A 116 -15.38 4.72 10.19
N ARG A 117 -15.22 4.61 8.87
CA ARG A 117 -15.64 3.40 8.12
C ARG A 117 -14.87 2.15 8.53
N MET A 118 -13.60 2.29 8.90
CA MET A 118 -12.76 1.16 9.37
C MET A 118 -13.17 0.67 10.75
N ARG A 119 -13.82 1.51 11.55
CA ARG A 119 -14.35 1.15 12.89
C ARG A 119 -15.70 0.45 12.84
N GLY A 120 -16.32 0.36 11.68
CA GLY A 120 -17.69 -0.15 11.56
C GLY A 120 -18.75 0.78 12.17
N GLU A 121 -18.40 2.04 12.34
CA GLU A 121 -19.32 3.11 12.72
C GLU A 121 -19.92 3.66 11.41
N ASP A 122 -21.17 3.26 11.15
CA ASP A 122 -21.97 3.80 10.05
C ASP A 122 -22.53 5.20 10.39
#